data_6ccbb7052489870dfd44370a55aaa183
#
_entry.id   6ccbb7052489870dfd44370a55aaa183
#
_cell.length_a   1.000
_cell.length_b   1.000
_cell.length_c   1.000
_cell.angle_alpha   90.00
_cell.angle_beta   90.00
_cell.angle_gamma   90.00
#
_symmetry.space_group_name_H-M   'P 1'
#
loop_
_entity.id
_entity.type
_entity.pdbx_description
1 polymer ?
#
loop_
_entity_poly.entity_id
_entity_poly.type
_entity_poly.pdbx_seq_one_letter_code
_entity_poly.pdbx_strand_id
1 'polypeptide(L)'
;GFKWALEHKYEYIFEMDADFSHDPNDLPRLYAACHDEGYDVAIGSRYVSGVNVVNWPIGRVLMSYFASKYVRFITGFKVNDTTAGFKCYKRRVLETIELDKIRFKGYAFQIEMKYTAYKIGFKIKEVPVIFVNRREGVSKMSGGIFGEAFFGVMRLRWDGWTRKYPKIKE
;
A
#
# COMPACT_ATOMS: atom_id res chain seq x y z
N GLY A 1 11.65 8.66 5.37
CA GLY A 1 11.14 7.92 6.54
C GLY A 1 11.64 6.50 6.62
N PHE A 2 11.47 5.65 5.57
CA PHE A 2 11.86 4.23 5.64
C PHE A 2 13.34 4.02 5.89
N LYS A 3 14.23 4.73 5.16
CA LYS A 3 15.68 4.62 5.39
C LYS A 3 16.07 5.02 6.80
N TRP A 4 15.51 6.11 7.30
CA TRP A 4 15.71 6.55 8.67
C TRP A 4 15.27 5.50 9.70
N ALA A 5 14.10 4.88 9.50
CA ALA A 5 13.61 3.82 10.37
C ALA A 5 14.53 2.59 10.37
N LEU A 6 15.10 2.23 9.21
CA LEU A 6 16.07 1.15 9.08
C LEU A 6 17.39 1.47 9.80
N GLU A 7 17.91 2.69 9.68
CA GLU A 7 19.10 3.18 10.38
C GLU A 7 18.94 3.12 11.90
N HIS A 8 17.71 3.44 12.39
CA HIS A 8 17.37 3.39 13.82
C HIS A 8 16.91 2.01 14.31
N LYS A 9 17.01 0.98 13.47
CA LYS A 9 16.75 -0.43 13.81
C LYS A 9 15.33 -0.72 14.31
N TYR A 10 14.31 0.01 13.84
CA TYR A 10 12.91 -0.34 14.14
C TYR A 10 12.49 -1.64 13.48
N GLU A 11 11.83 -2.53 14.24
CA GLU A 11 11.40 -3.85 13.75
C GLU A 11 10.08 -3.79 12.99
N TYR A 12 9.20 -2.85 13.35
CA TYR A 12 7.91 -2.63 12.69
C TYR A 12 7.80 -1.16 12.31
N ILE A 13 7.53 -0.91 11.04
CA ILE A 13 7.47 0.43 10.47
C ILE A 13 6.06 0.66 9.91
N PHE A 14 5.39 1.68 10.44
CA PHE A 14 4.08 2.08 9.98
C PHE A 14 4.17 3.25 9.00
N GLU A 15 3.28 3.22 8.01
CA GLU A 15 2.96 4.34 7.15
C GLU A 15 1.50 4.69 7.36
N MET A 16 1.21 5.95 7.67
CA MET A 16 -0.13 6.44 7.99
C MET A 16 -0.25 7.91 7.58
N ASP A 17 -1.38 8.29 6.99
CA ASP A 17 -1.65 9.68 6.66
C ASP A 17 -1.96 10.48 7.94
N ALA A 18 -1.42 11.70 8.06
CA ALA A 18 -1.59 12.59 9.21
C ALA A 18 -2.77 13.58 9.05
N ASP A 19 -3.83 13.17 8.34
CA ASP A 19 -5.00 14.01 8.00
C ASP A 19 -6.29 13.55 8.70
N PHE A 20 -6.15 12.74 9.76
CA PHE A 20 -7.24 12.14 10.53
C PHE A 20 -8.20 11.25 9.72
N SER A 21 -7.78 10.76 8.57
CA SER A 21 -8.56 9.82 7.77
C SER A 21 -8.45 8.37 8.26
N HIS A 22 -7.40 8.05 8.99
CA HIS A 22 -7.17 6.74 9.61
C HIS A 22 -7.35 6.82 11.12
N ASP A 23 -7.97 5.78 11.70
CA ASP A 23 -8.09 5.64 13.16
C ASP A 23 -6.79 5.06 13.75
N PRO A 24 -6.10 5.76 14.68
CA PRO A 24 -4.93 5.23 15.36
C PRO A 24 -5.21 3.94 16.15
N ASN A 25 -6.45 3.69 16.55
CA ASN A 25 -6.85 2.45 17.23
C ASN A 25 -6.76 1.21 16.32
N ASP A 26 -6.58 1.36 15.01
CA ASP A 26 -6.30 0.26 14.10
C ASP A 26 -4.81 -0.15 14.07
N LEU A 27 -3.89 0.67 14.61
CA LEU A 27 -2.45 0.34 14.67
C LEU A 27 -2.18 -1.00 15.37
N PRO A 28 -2.76 -1.32 16.55
CA PRO A 28 -2.55 -2.61 17.20
C PRO A 28 -3.00 -3.80 16.35
N ARG A 29 -4.05 -3.64 15.53
CA ARG A 29 -4.56 -4.71 14.65
C ARG A 29 -3.62 -4.99 13.49
N LEU A 30 -3.02 -3.96 12.90
CA LEU A 30 -2.01 -4.11 11.86
C LEU A 30 -0.71 -4.70 12.47
N TYR A 31 -0.35 -4.26 13.68
CA TYR A 31 0.80 -4.81 14.40
C TYR A 31 0.62 -6.32 14.66
N ALA A 32 -0.51 -6.72 15.23
CA ALA A 32 -0.82 -8.11 15.51
C ALA A 32 -0.76 -8.99 14.26
N ALA A 33 -1.26 -8.50 13.12
CA ALA A 33 -1.15 -9.22 11.85
C ALA A 33 0.32 -9.51 11.47
N CYS A 34 1.23 -8.57 11.72
CA CYS A 34 2.65 -8.78 11.47
C CYS A 34 3.34 -9.58 12.60
N HIS A 35 3.11 -9.22 13.87
CA HIS A 35 3.81 -9.79 15.02
C HIS A 35 3.30 -11.19 15.34
N ASP A 36 1.99 -11.32 15.59
CA ASP A 36 1.39 -12.54 16.14
C ASP A 36 1.04 -13.56 15.06
N GLU A 37 0.53 -13.09 13.90
CA GLU A 37 0.07 -13.97 12.83
C GLU A 37 1.16 -14.26 11.76
N GLY A 38 2.32 -13.65 11.86
CA GLY A 38 3.49 -13.96 11.04
C GLY A 38 3.46 -13.41 9.62
N TYR A 39 2.57 -12.46 9.29
CA TYR A 39 2.63 -11.74 8.01
C TYR A 39 3.78 -10.74 7.98
N ASP A 40 4.25 -10.42 6.77
CA ASP A 40 5.37 -9.49 6.57
C ASP A 40 4.90 -8.06 6.37
N VAL A 41 3.73 -7.92 5.76
CA VAL A 41 3.08 -6.64 5.51
C VAL A 41 1.62 -6.75 5.90
N ALA A 42 1.13 -5.82 6.71
CA ALA A 42 -0.29 -5.62 6.98
C ALA A 42 -0.78 -4.34 6.32
N ILE A 43 -1.90 -4.40 5.61
CA ILE A 43 -2.50 -3.28 4.89
C ILE A 43 -3.85 -2.96 5.52
N GLY A 44 -4.07 -1.73 5.98
CA GLY A 44 -5.39 -1.23 6.33
C GLY A 44 -6.23 -1.07 5.06
N SER A 45 -7.16 -1.99 4.83
CA SER A 45 -7.91 -2.11 3.59
C SER A 45 -9.34 -1.59 3.74
N ARG A 46 -9.76 -0.74 2.80
CA ARG A 46 -11.13 -0.25 2.69
C ARG A 46 -12.05 -1.23 1.97
N TYR A 47 -11.48 -2.25 1.31
CA TYR A 47 -12.22 -3.09 0.34
C TYR A 47 -12.17 -4.58 0.62
N VAL A 48 -11.50 -5.05 1.65
CA VAL A 48 -11.38 -6.49 1.96
C VAL A 48 -12.67 -7.09 2.51
N SER A 49 -13.47 -6.31 3.24
CA SER A 49 -14.75 -6.72 3.82
C SER A 49 -15.93 -5.87 3.34
N GLY A 50 -15.92 -5.45 2.09
CA GLY A 50 -16.90 -4.53 1.52
C GLY A 50 -16.30 -3.15 1.25
N VAL A 51 -17.12 -2.10 1.30
CA VAL A 51 -16.67 -0.71 1.08
C VAL A 51 -16.76 0.04 2.40
N ASN A 52 -15.61 0.23 3.05
CA ASN A 52 -15.51 0.82 4.40
C ASN A 52 -14.97 2.25 4.31
N VAL A 53 -15.79 3.15 3.78
CA VAL A 53 -15.47 4.59 3.69
C VAL A 53 -16.63 5.43 4.22
N VAL A 54 -16.32 6.53 4.90
CA VAL A 54 -17.29 7.43 5.49
C VAL A 54 -17.13 8.83 4.89
N ASN A 55 -18.25 9.44 4.52
CA ASN A 55 -18.33 10.80 3.97
C ASN A 55 -17.55 11.02 2.66
N TRP A 56 -17.39 9.97 1.84
CA TRP A 56 -16.83 10.13 0.50
C TRP A 56 -17.92 10.38 -0.54
N PRO A 57 -17.71 11.32 -1.48
CA PRO A 57 -18.55 11.41 -2.67
C PRO A 57 -18.53 10.07 -3.43
N ILE A 58 -19.69 9.64 -3.94
CA ILE A 58 -19.82 8.34 -4.62
C ILE A 58 -18.85 8.19 -5.80
N GLY A 59 -18.60 9.26 -6.55
CA GLY A 59 -17.62 9.26 -7.64
C GLY A 59 -16.20 8.91 -7.19
N ARG A 60 -15.79 9.38 -5.99
CA ARG A 60 -14.50 9.05 -5.39
C ARG A 60 -14.43 7.59 -4.96
N VAL A 61 -15.53 7.06 -4.40
CA VAL A 61 -15.64 5.65 -4.02
C VAL A 61 -15.45 4.76 -5.24
N LEU A 62 -16.23 4.99 -6.29
CA LEU A 62 -16.19 4.24 -7.54
C LEU A 62 -14.79 4.30 -8.17
N MET A 63 -14.23 5.50 -8.27
CA MET A 63 -12.91 5.72 -8.85
C MET A 63 -11.81 4.94 -8.11
N SER A 64 -11.78 5.02 -6.78
CA SER A 64 -10.81 4.30 -5.94
C SER A 64 -10.99 2.78 -6.02
N TYR A 65 -12.23 2.31 -6.02
CA TYR A 65 -12.55 0.90 -6.15
C TYR A 65 -12.13 0.34 -7.52
N PHE A 66 -12.51 1.03 -8.61
CA PHE A 66 -12.13 0.60 -9.97
C PHE A 66 -10.63 0.72 -10.22
N ALA A 67 -9.96 1.72 -9.65
CA ALA A 67 -8.50 1.81 -9.70
C ALA A 67 -7.85 0.55 -9.10
N SER A 68 -8.33 0.10 -7.94
CA SER A 68 -7.82 -1.15 -7.34
C SER A 68 -8.15 -2.39 -8.18
N LYS A 69 -9.32 -2.47 -8.79
CA LYS A 69 -9.68 -3.55 -9.72
C LYS A 69 -8.79 -3.55 -10.95
N TYR A 70 -8.53 -2.39 -11.53
CA TYR A 70 -7.62 -2.24 -12.67
C TYR A 70 -6.21 -2.74 -12.35
N VAL A 71 -5.64 -2.30 -11.22
CA VAL A 71 -4.31 -2.77 -10.78
C VAL A 71 -4.29 -4.29 -10.65
N ARG A 72 -5.28 -4.87 -10.00
CA ARG A 72 -5.40 -6.33 -9.84
C ARG A 72 -5.47 -7.06 -11.18
N PHE A 73 -6.28 -6.57 -12.09
CA PHE A 73 -6.45 -7.17 -13.42
C PHE A 73 -5.14 -7.13 -14.22
N ILE A 74 -4.48 -5.98 -14.27
CA ILE A 74 -3.24 -5.83 -15.05
C ILE A 74 -2.07 -6.60 -14.43
N THR A 75 -1.90 -6.55 -13.10
CA THR A 75 -0.71 -7.07 -12.43
C THR A 75 -0.84 -8.49 -11.91
N GLY A 76 -2.07 -9.00 -11.78
CA GLY A 76 -2.35 -10.25 -11.08
C GLY A 76 -2.17 -10.15 -9.55
N PHE A 77 -2.00 -8.95 -9.01
CA PHE A 77 -1.80 -8.71 -7.58
C PHE A 77 -3.09 -8.95 -6.79
N LYS A 78 -3.03 -9.82 -5.78
CA LYS A 78 -4.25 -10.30 -5.09
C LYS A 78 -4.78 -9.39 -3.98
N VAL A 79 -4.18 -8.23 -3.73
CA VAL A 79 -4.64 -7.27 -2.71
C VAL A 79 -5.86 -6.51 -3.21
N ASN A 80 -6.90 -6.38 -2.37
CA ASN A 80 -8.15 -5.68 -2.73
C ASN A 80 -7.96 -4.16 -2.74
N ASP A 81 -7.24 -3.60 -1.75
CA ASP A 81 -6.95 -2.16 -1.68
C ASP A 81 -5.51 -1.86 -2.10
N THR A 82 -5.30 -1.79 -3.39
CA THR A 82 -3.96 -1.56 -3.95
C THR A 82 -3.44 -0.14 -3.72
N THR A 83 -4.32 0.81 -3.44
CA THR A 83 -3.98 2.23 -3.25
C THR A 83 -3.89 2.65 -1.78
N ALA A 84 -4.16 1.73 -0.83
CA ALA A 84 -4.10 2.03 0.60
C ALA A 84 -2.74 2.57 1.04
N GLY A 85 -2.75 3.66 1.81
CA GLY A 85 -1.56 4.28 2.42
C GLY A 85 -1.23 3.73 3.80
N PHE A 86 -2.25 3.25 4.54
CA PHE A 86 -2.08 2.74 5.89
C PHE A 86 -1.52 1.32 5.89
N LYS A 87 -0.29 1.15 6.40
CA LYS A 87 0.41 -0.14 6.35
C LYS A 87 1.36 -0.29 7.53
N CYS A 88 1.59 -1.56 7.90
CA CYS A 88 2.69 -1.97 8.76
C CYS A 88 3.64 -2.88 7.96
N TYR A 89 4.92 -2.63 8.03
CA TYR A 89 5.98 -3.47 7.45
C TYR A 89 6.86 -4.04 8.54
N LYS A 90 7.20 -5.33 8.44
CA LYS A 90 8.37 -5.84 9.15
C LYS A 90 9.64 -5.24 8.55
N ARG A 91 10.63 -4.97 9.39
CA ARG A 91 11.95 -4.45 9.01
C ARG A 91 12.53 -5.18 7.80
N ARG A 92 12.53 -6.51 7.82
CA ARG A 92 13.10 -7.35 6.74
C ARG A 92 12.51 -7.06 5.36
N VAL A 93 11.26 -6.61 5.28
CA VAL A 93 10.62 -6.23 4.01
C VAL A 93 11.30 -5.02 3.41
N LEU A 94 11.49 -3.97 4.22
CA LEU A 94 12.10 -2.73 3.77
C LEU A 94 13.62 -2.86 3.52
N GLU A 95 14.30 -3.77 4.23
CA GLU A 95 15.69 -4.12 3.98
C GLU A 95 15.87 -4.88 2.66
N THR A 96 14.90 -5.71 2.31
CA THR A 96 14.95 -6.51 1.07
C THR A 96 14.52 -5.70 -0.15
N ILE A 97 13.56 -4.76 0.02
CA ILE A 97 13.16 -3.87 -1.05
C ILE A 97 14.28 -2.86 -1.31
N GLU A 98 14.79 -2.84 -2.55
CA GLU A 98 15.76 -1.84 -2.99
C GLU A 98 15.06 -0.47 -3.12
N LEU A 99 14.93 0.24 -1.97
CA LEU A 99 14.17 1.51 -1.87
C LEU A 99 14.59 2.56 -2.89
N ASP A 100 15.87 2.57 -3.29
CA ASP A 100 16.40 3.48 -4.31
C ASP A 100 15.93 3.15 -5.73
N LYS A 101 15.42 1.94 -5.95
CA LYS A 101 14.85 1.51 -7.23
C LYS A 101 13.34 1.72 -7.33
N ILE A 102 12.70 2.18 -6.27
CA ILE A 102 11.30 2.62 -6.27
C ILE A 102 11.20 3.93 -7.04
N ARG A 103 10.37 3.96 -8.07
CA ARG A 103 10.35 5.05 -9.07
C ARG A 103 9.19 6.00 -8.91
N PHE A 104 8.05 5.47 -8.48
CA PHE A 104 6.81 6.24 -8.47
C PHE A 104 6.64 7.06 -7.19
N LYS A 105 5.77 8.07 -7.28
CA LYS A 105 5.37 8.93 -6.15
C LYS A 105 3.86 8.83 -5.92
N GLY A 106 3.37 9.34 -4.80
CA GLY A 106 1.94 9.40 -4.49
C GLY A 106 1.26 8.03 -4.54
N TYR A 107 0.12 7.91 -5.23
CA TYR A 107 -0.64 6.65 -5.29
C TYR A 107 0.11 5.51 -5.99
N ALA A 108 0.85 5.82 -7.04
CA ALA A 108 1.63 4.82 -7.76
C ALA A 108 2.77 4.25 -6.89
N PHE A 109 3.36 5.06 -5.99
CA PHE A 109 4.29 4.59 -4.96
C PHE A 109 3.64 3.55 -4.04
N GLN A 110 2.39 3.78 -3.61
CA GLN A 110 1.67 2.86 -2.75
C GLN A 110 1.46 1.49 -3.43
N ILE A 111 1.21 1.51 -4.73
CA ILE A 111 1.04 0.29 -5.53
C ILE A 111 2.39 -0.40 -5.72
N GLU A 112 3.44 0.35 -6.10
CA GLU A 112 4.77 -0.18 -6.37
C GLU A 112 5.37 -0.87 -5.14
N MET A 113 5.29 -0.28 -3.96
CA MET A 113 5.81 -0.85 -2.72
C MET A 113 5.15 -2.20 -2.39
N LYS A 114 3.82 -2.26 -2.43
CA LYS A 114 3.07 -3.49 -2.16
C LYS A 114 3.31 -4.56 -3.23
N TYR A 115 3.33 -4.15 -4.49
CA TYR A 115 3.58 -5.07 -5.60
C TYR A 115 5.01 -5.64 -5.56
N THR A 116 6.00 -4.81 -5.22
CA THR A 116 7.38 -5.26 -5.04
C THR A 116 7.49 -6.27 -3.90
N ALA A 117 6.88 -6.00 -2.74
CA ALA A 117 6.83 -6.96 -1.64
C ALA A 117 6.18 -8.30 -2.07
N TYR A 118 5.07 -8.23 -2.81
CA TYR A 118 4.38 -9.40 -3.36
C TYR A 118 5.27 -10.20 -4.34
N LYS A 119 5.98 -9.52 -5.24
CA LYS A 119 6.87 -10.15 -6.23
C LYS A 119 8.10 -10.81 -5.59
N ILE A 120 8.58 -10.27 -4.49
CA ILE A 120 9.65 -10.87 -3.69
C ILE A 120 9.15 -12.15 -2.98
N GLY A 121 7.85 -12.26 -2.70
CA GLY A 121 7.24 -13.42 -2.06
C GLY A 121 6.87 -13.20 -0.59
N PHE A 122 6.85 -11.95 -0.11
CA PHE A 122 6.41 -11.64 1.26
C PHE A 122 4.92 -11.93 1.47
N LYS A 123 4.58 -12.38 2.67
CA LYS A 123 3.20 -12.64 3.09
C LYS A 123 2.50 -11.31 3.42
N ILE A 124 1.41 -11.03 2.70
CA ILE A 124 0.64 -9.79 2.86
C ILE A 124 -0.74 -10.11 3.39
N LYS A 125 -1.18 -9.39 4.42
CA LYS A 125 -2.55 -9.43 4.96
C LYS A 125 -3.25 -8.11 4.78
N GLU A 126 -4.53 -8.15 4.41
CA GLU A 126 -5.43 -7.01 4.47
C GLU A 126 -6.24 -7.07 5.77
N VAL A 127 -6.18 -6.00 6.55
CA VAL A 127 -6.95 -5.79 7.77
C VAL A 127 -8.05 -4.77 7.45
N PRO A 128 -9.34 -5.09 7.65
CA PRO A 128 -10.40 -4.13 7.34
C PRO A 128 -10.31 -2.93 8.27
N VAL A 129 -10.28 -1.73 7.68
CA VAL A 129 -10.28 -0.45 8.40
C VAL A 129 -11.35 0.47 7.82
N ILE A 130 -11.88 1.37 8.63
CA ILE A 130 -12.80 2.41 8.19
C ILE A 130 -12.00 3.65 7.85
N PHE A 131 -12.16 4.14 6.63
CA PHE A 131 -11.53 5.36 6.17
C PHE A 131 -12.55 6.52 6.21
N VAL A 132 -12.28 7.52 7.03
CA VAL A 132 -13.10 8.73 7.11
C VAL A 132 -12.58 9.78 6.13
N ASN A 133 -13.48 10.57 5.55
CA ASN A 133 -13.01 11.68 4.72
C ASN A 133 -12.16 12.63 5.58
N ARG A 134 -11.03 13.07 5.04
CA ARG A 134 -10.10 13.96 5.76
C ARG A 134 -10.84 15.21 6.28
N ARG A 135 -10.48 15.63 7.48
CA ARG A 135 -11.04 16.85 8.09
C ARG A 135 -10.30 18.10 7.63
N GLU A 136 -9.02 17.96 7.25
CA GLU A 136 -8.16 19.04 6.82
C GLU A 136 -7.44 18.71 5.51
N GLY A 137 -7.13 19.74 4.74
CA GLY A 137 -6.41 19.64 3.48
C GLY A 137 -7.27 19.36 2.25
N VAL A 138 -6.73 19.69 1.10
CA VAL A 138 -7.38 19.50 -0.22
C VAL A 138 -6.87 18.23 -0.87
N SER A 139 -7.73 17.49 -1.55
CA SER A 139 -7.33 16.32 -2.32
C SER A 139 -6.37 16.71 -3.44
N LYS A 140 -5.17 16.15 -3.43
CA LYS A 140 -4.15 16.37 -4.47
C LYS A 140 -4.41 15.57 -5.76
N MET A 141 -5.64 15.05 -5.95
CA MET A 141 -5.98 14.31 -7.17
C MET A 141 -6.18 15.26 -8.34
N SER A 142 -5.15 15.40 -9.16
CA SER A 142 -5.21 16.05 -10.48
C SER A 142 -5.27 15.00 -11.59
N GLY A 143 -5.80 15.36 -12.76
CA GLY A 143 -5.88 14.45 -13.92
C GLY A 143 -4.52 13.88 -14.34
N GLY A 144 -3.43 14.64 -14.15
CA GLY A 144 -2.06 14.17 -14.43
C GLY A 144 -1.61 13.00 -13.56
N ILE A 145 -1.99 13.00 -12.26
CA ILE A 145 -1.68 11.91 -11.33
C ILE A 145 -2.39 10.62 -11.75
N PHE A 146 -3.58 10.75 -12.36
CA PHE A 146 -4.34 9.59 -12.87
C PHE A 146 -3.66 8.94 -14.06
N GLY A 147 -3.22 9.74 -15.03
CA GLY A 147 -2.48 9.26 -16.19
C GLY A 147 -1.17 8.59 -15.81
N GLU A 148 -0.41 9.21 -14.89
CA GLU A 148 0.84 8.64 -14.37
C GLU A 148 0.61 7.28 -13.69
N ALA A 149 -0.43 7.16 -12.87
CA ALA A 149 -0.79 5.91 -12.21
C ALA A 149 -1.23 4.85 -13.23
N PHE A 150 -2.00 5.21 -14.24
CA PHE A 150 -2.49 4.29 -15.26
C PHE A 150 -1.33 3.65 -16.05
N PHE A 151 -0.46 4.47 -16.63
CA PHE A 151 0.72 3.96 -17.36
C PHE A 151 1.75 3.31 -16.43
N GLY A 152 1.87 3.83 -15.19
CA GLY A 152 2.72 3.25 -14.16
C GLY A 152 2.39 1.80 -13.84
N VAL A 153 1.10 1.45 -13.77
CA VAL A 153 0.64 0.07 -13.52
C VAL A 153 1.02 -0.87 -14.66
N MET A 154 0.87 -0.42 -15.93
CA MET A 154 1.30 -1.21 -17.09
C MET A 154 2.81 -1.46 -17.04
N ARG A 155 3.59 -0.44 -16.70
CA ARG A 155 5.04 -0.56 -16.53
C ARG A 155 5.41 -1.50 -15.37
N LEU A 156 4.71 -1.43 -14.24
CA LEU A 156 4.90 -2.38 -13.14
C LEU A 156 4.65 -3.83 -13.57
N ARG A 157 3.66 -4.06 -14.41
CA ARG A 157 3.41 -5.39 -14.98
C ARG A 157 4.58 -5.88 -15.83
N TRP A 158 5.09 -4.99 -16.71
CA TRP A 158 6.26 -5.28 -17.53
C TRP A 158 7.51 -5.54 -16.68
N ASP A 159 7.78 -4.65 -15.73
CA ASP A 159 8.88 -4.80 -14.76
C ASP A 159 8.73 -6.11 -13.95
N GLY A 160 7.50 -6.52 -13.66
CA GLY A 160 7.19 -7.79 -12.98
C GLY A 160 7.63 -9.05 -13.74
N TRP A 161 7.86 -8.95 -15.05
CA TRP A 161 8.38 -10.04 -15.90
C TRP A 161 9.88 -9.90 -16.17
N THR A 162 10.36 -8.69 -16.31
CA THR A 162 11.72 -8.41 -16.79
C THR A 162 12.71 -8.13 -15.67
N ARG A 163 12.22 -7.55 -14.55
CA ARG A 163 13.06 -7.20 -13.41
C ARG A 163 13.34 -8.42 -12.55
N LYS A 164 14.63 -8.63 -12.22
CA LYS A 164 15.01 -9.58 -11.17
C LYS A 164 14.73 -8.96 -9.81
N TYR A 165 13.84 -9.58 -9.04
CA TYR A 165 13.59 -9.21 -7.66
C TYR A 165 14.58 -9.91 -6.73
N PRO A 166 15.03 -9.26 -5.64
CA PRO A 166 15.86 -9.92 -4.65
C PRO A 166 15.08 -11.08 -4.02
N LYS A 167 15.79 -12.09 -3.55
CA LYS A 167 15.19 -13.19 -2.78
C LYS A 167 15.12 -12.79 -1.31
N ILE A 168 14.11 -13.31 -0.62
CA ILE A 168 14.03 -13.16 0.85
C ILE A 168 15.29 -13.81 1.43
N LYS A 169 16.03 -13.06 2.22
CA LYS A 169 17.12 -13.63 3.03
C LYS A 169 16.48 -14.35 4.22
N GLU A 170 16.77 -15.62 4.35
CA GLU A 170 16.42 -16.43 5.53
C GLU A 170 17.08 -15.90 6.79
#